data_16f48256d05881e2950b8796d97950c5
#
_entry.id   16f48256d05881e2950b8796d97950c5
#
_cell.length_a   1.000
_cell.length_b   1.000
_cell.length_c   1.000
_cell.angle_alpha   90.00
_cell.angle_beta   90.00
_cell.angle_gamma   90.00
#
_symmetry.space_group_name_H-M   'P 1'
#
loop_
_entity.id
_entity.type
_entity.pdbx_description
1 polymer ?
#
loop_
_entity_poly.entity_id
_entity_poly.type
_entity_poly.pdbx_seq_one_letter_code
_entity_poly.pdbx_strand_id
1 'polypeptide(L)'
;EDFKYLGLLRKGSQFKGGGNIFELMEDCDFSTQYNNEGIVNRTKNPNLDSNGIIRNYTITKKVLAVNGVTKVFKKELTDVLTKPFYKLFLPENNVVGVTAVIQKDGLGYQTLPTNLEFMDTTANRWYEVDALAQEEVFVIDPSSPQDDVGIKVGKYLKADQRFITEYTPEGFFHLTFGGGNQ
;
A
#
# COMPACT_ATOMS: atom_id res chain seq x y z
N GLU A 1 29.45 -10.77 6.86
CA GLU A 1 28.71 -10.19 5.72
C GLU A 1 27.66 -9.21 6.26
N ASP A 2 27.70 -7.98 5.81
CA ASP A 2 26.81 -6.95 6.30
C ASP A 2 25.68 -6.71 5.27
N PHE A 3 24.52 -7.31 5.52
CA PHE A 3 23.36 -7.21 4.64
C PHE A 3 22.65 -5.85 4.72
N LYS A 4 22.98 -5.01 5.70
CA LYS A 4 22.32 -3.69 5.89
C LYS A 4 22.54 -2.70 4.73
N TYR A 5 23.53 -2.98 3.87
CA TYR A 5 23.81 -2.14 2.70
C TYR A 5 23.16 -2.65 1.40
N LEU A 6 22.30 -3.67 1.48
CA LEU A 6 21.55 -4.14 0.31
C LEU A 6 20.47 -3.14 -0.08
N GLY A 7 20.11 -3.16 -1.38
CA GLY A 7 19.15 -2.24 -1.94
C GLY A 7 17.73 -2.40 -1.39
N LEU A 8 16.99 -1.32 -1.44
CA LEU A 8 15.56 -1.24 -1.14
C LEU A 8 14.82 -0.80 -2.40
N LEU A 9 13.83 -1.59 -2.82
CA LEU A 9 12.85 -1.19 -3.82
C LEU A 9 11.58 -0.74 -3.10
N ARG A 10 11.16 0.48 -3.37
CA ARG A 10 10.00 1.06 -2.72
C ARG A 10 8.69 0.53 -3.30
N LYS A 11 7.66 0.44 -2.48
CA LYS A 11 6.27 0.32 -2.91
C LYS A 11 5.99 1.30 -4.05
N GLY A 12 5.25 0.86 -5.08
CA GLY A 12 5.00 1.65 -6.28
C GLY A 12 6.08 1.55 -7.36
N SER A 13 7.22 0.87 -7.11
CA SER A 13 8.19 0.58 -8.16
C SER A 13 7.57 -0.30 -9.25
N GLN A 14 7.81 0.05 -10.51
CA GLN A 14 7.19 -0.60 -11.65
C GLN A 14 8.20 -1.47 -12.40
N PHE A 15 7.72 -2.62 -12.86
CA PHE A 15 8.45 -3.59 -13.67
C PHE A 15 7.66 -3.93 -14.92
N LYS A 16 8.36 -4.23 -16.01
CA LYS A 16 7.75 -4.70 -17.25
C LYS A 16 8.07 -6.18 -17.44
N GLY A 17 7.05 -6.97 -17.75
CA GLY A 17 7.20 -8.38 -18.03
C GLY A 17 6.04 -8.90 -18.88
N GLY A 18 6.34 -9.70 -19.93
CA GLY A 18 5.30 -10.30 -20.77
C GLY A 18 4.36 -9.29 -21.45
N GLY A 19 4.80 -8.06 -21.70
CA GLY A 19 3.96 -6.99 -22.26
C GLY A 19 3.13 -6.22 -21.25
N ASN A 20 3.16 -6.62 -19.97
CA ASN A 20 2.42 -5.99 -18.89
C ASN A 20 3.33 -5.14 -17.99
N ILE A 21 2.70 -4.22 -17.26
CA ILE A 21 3.35 -3.44 -16.19
C ILE A 21 2.87 -4.00 -14.86
N PHE A 22 3.82 -4.26 -13.97
CA PHE A 22 3.58 -4.71 -12.60
C PHE A 22 4.08 -3.65 -11.63
N GLU A 23 3.31 -3.36 -10.60
CA GLU A 23 3.65 -2.40 -9.55
C GLU A 23 3.77 -3.10 -8.21
N LEU A 24 4.85 -2.80 -7.45
CA LEU A 24 5.04 -3.37 -6.12
C LEU A 24 4.00 -2.81 -5.14
N MET A 25 3.38 -3.72 -4.40
CA MET A 25 2.38 -3.38 -3.38
C MET A 25 3.00 -3.14 -1.99
N GLU A 26 4.26 -3.53 -1.81
CA GLU A 26 5.02 -3.36 -0.58
C GLU A 26 6.49 -3.02 -0.86
N ASP A 27 7.18 -2.50 0.13
CA ASP A 27 8.63 -2.28 0.05
C ASP A 27 9.36 -3.62 -0.02
N CYS A 28 10.30 -3.74 -0.95
CA CYS A 28 11.20 -4.89 -1.04
C CYS A 28 12.57 -4.53 -0.50
N ASP A 29 12.77 -4.75 0.78
CA ASP A 29 14.05 -4.53 1.44
C ASP A 29 14.88 -5.83 1.44
N PHE A 30 15.96 -5.86 0.67
CA PHE A 30 16.85 -7.02 0.59
C PHE A 30 17.70 -7.22 1.85
N SER A 31 17.80 -6.23 2.73
CA SER A 31 18.50 -6.36 4.00
C SER A 31 17.77 -7.29 4.98
N THR A 32 16.43 -7.28 4.94
CA THR A 32 15.60 -8.11 5.81
C THR A 32 15.40 -9.51 5.26
N GLN A 33 15.36 -10.52 6.15
CA GLN A 33 15.11 -11.91 5.78
C GLN A 33 13.61 -12.24 5.67
N TYR A 34 12.77 -11.46 6.35
CA TYR A 34 11.35 -11.72 6.50
C TYR A 34 10.52 -10.74 5.69
N ASN A 35 9.29 -11.15 5.32
CA ASN A 35 8.28 -10.26 4.79
C ASN A 35 7.51 -9.54 5.93
N ASN A 36 6.51 -8.74 5.58
CA ASN A 36 5.68 -8.03 6.56
C ASN A 36 4.87 -8.95 7.50
N GLU A 37 4.70 -10.21 7.13
CA GLU A 37 3.99 -11.24 7.91
C GLU A 37 4.93 -12.07 8.78
N GLY A 38 6.23 -11.75 8.82
CA GLY A 38 7.23 -12.51 9.56
C GLY A 38 7.65 -13.82 8.91
N ILE A 39 7.31 -14.04 7.63
CA ILE A 39 7.65 -15.25 6.88
C ILE A 39 8.98 -15.05 6.15
N VAL A 40 9.86 -16.04 6.23
CA VAL A 40 11.14 -16.01 5.48
C VAL A 40 10.86 -15.97 3.98
N ASN A 41 11.26 -14.89 3.33
CA ASN A 41 11.07 -14.71 1.89
C ASN A 41 12.33 -14.34 1.12
N ARG A 42 13.49 -14.33 1.80
CA ARG A 42 14.81 -14.09 1.19
C ARG A 42 15.61 -15.38 1.14
N THR A 43 16.16 -15.70 -0.03
CA THR A 43 17.14 -16.78 -0.20
C THR A 43 18.50 -16.21 -0.59
N LYS A 44 19.55 -16.91 -0.19
CA LYS A 44 20.94 -16.57 -0.47
C LYS A 44 21.64 -17.79 -1.08
N ASN A 45 22.05 -17.67 -2.31
CA ASN A 45 22.73 -18.72 -3.05
C ASN A 45 24.18 -18.30 -3.36
N PRO A 46 25.20 -19.07 -2.95
CA PRO A 46 26.58 -18.78 -3.30
C PRO A 46 26.84 -19.07 -4.79
N ASN A 47 27.55 -18.18 -5.44
CA ASN A 47 28.08 -18.40 -6.77
C ASN A 47 29.57 -18.78 -6.65
N LEU A 48 29.90 -19.98 -7.09
CA LEU A 48 31.24 -20.54 -7.02
C LEU A 48 32.02 -20.25 -8.30
N ASP A 49 33.33 -20.10 -8.19
CA ASP A 49 34.23 -20.11 -9.35
C ASP A 49 34.58 -21.55 -9.79
N SER A 50 35.42 -21.69 -10.82
CA SER A 50 35.87 -22.99 -11.35
C SER A 50 36.62 -23.85 -10.33
N ASN A 51 37.12 -23.26 -9.25
CA ASN A 51 37.86 -23.92 -8.17
C ASN A 51 36.97 -24.21 -6.94
N GLY A 52 35.67 -23.94 -7.03
CA GLY A 52 34.73 -24.12 -5.92
C GLY A 52 34.81 -23.04 -4.84
N ILE A 53 35.47 -21.92 -5.09
CA ILE A 53 35.57 -20.80 -4.16
C ILE A 53 34.38 -19.85 -4.37
N ILE A 54 33.76 -19.40 -3.27
CA ILE A 54 32.63 -18.44 -3.33
C ILE A 54 33.15 -17.09 -3.82
N ARG A 55 32.64 -16.63 -4.97
CA ARG A 55 32.93 -15.30 -5.53
C ARG A 55 31.97 -14.23 -5.05
N ASN A 56 30.68 -14.53 -5.09
CA ASN A 56 29.61 -13.64 -4.68
C ASN A 56 28.36 -14.44 -4.30
N TYR A 57 27.30 -13.75 -3.94
CA TYR A 57 26.02 -14.36 -3.62
C TYR A 57 24.93 -13.76 -4.49
N THR A 58 24.02 -14.61 -4.95
CA THR A 58 22.74 -14.18 -5.52
C THR A 58 21.72 -14.15 -4.40
N ILE A 59 21.12 -12.98 -4.19
CA ILE A 59 20.07 -12.78 -3.19
C ILE A 59 18.75 -12.63 -3.94
N THR A 60 17.77 -13.47 -3.57
CA THR A 60 16.43 -13.44 -4.15
C THR A 60 15.41 -13.19 -3.05
N LYS A 61 14.48 -12.31 -3.32
CA LYS A 61 13.35 -12.01 -2.42
C LYS A 61 12.04 -12.06 -3.19
N LYS A 62 11.00 -12.61 -2.58
CA LYS A 62 9.64 -12.66 -3.16
C LYS A 62 8.80 -11.56 -2.55
N VAL A 63 8.13 -10.79 -3.38
CA VAL A 63 7.24 -9.70 -2.99
C VAL A 63 5.99 -9.71 -3.84
N LEU A 64 4.92 -9.12 -3.33
CA LEU A 64 3.67 -9.00 -4.05
C LEU A 64 3.74 -7.85 -5.05
N ALA A 65 3.34 -8.13 -6.28
CA ALA A 65 3.17 -7.12 -7.32
C ALA A 65 1.82 -7.32 -8.01
N VAL A 66 1.17 -6.22 -8.37
CA VAL A 66 -0.11 -6.21 -9.08
C VAL A 66 0.11 -5.82 -10.53
N ASN A 67 -0.57 -6.50 -11.44
CA ASN A 67 -0.60 -6.11 -12.85
C ASN A 67 -1.48 -4.86 -12.98
N GLY A 68 -0.86 -3.69 -13.01
CA GLY A 68 -1.55 -2.40 -13.06
C GLY A 68 -0.62 -1.24 -12.75
N VAL A 69 -1.21 -0.07 -12.72
CA VAL A 69 -0.52 1.19 -12.40
C VAL A 69 -1.42 1.99 -11.46
N THR A 70 -0.86 2.48 -10.37
CA THR A 70 -1.58 3.37 -9.46
C THR A 70 -1.84 4.72 -10.13
N LYS A 71 -3.10 5.12 -10.17
CA LYS A 71 -3.56 6.42 -10.67
C LYS A 71 -4.16 7.25 -9.53
N VAL A 72 -4.02 8.57 -9.62
CA VAL A 72 -4.64 9.50 -8.69
C VAL A 72 -5.93 10.04 -9.30
N PHE A 73 -7.04 9.82 -8.61
CA PHE A 73 -8.33 10.41 -8.93
C PHE A 73 -8.64 11.54 -7.94
N LYS A 74 -9.04 12.71 -8.44
CA LYS A 74 -9.42 13.86 -7.64
C LYS A 74 -10.89 14.18 -7.87
N LYS A 75 -11.65 14.34 -6.80
CA LYS A 75 -13.04 14.75 -6.84
C LYS A 75 -13.26 15.90 -5.87
N GLU A 76 -13.79 16.99 -6.35
CA GLU A 76 -14.28 18.08 -5.51
C GLU A 76 -15.70 17.73 -5.04
N LEU A 77 -15.92 17.83 -3.73
CA LEU A 77 -17.18 17.47 -3.07
C LEU A 77 -17.69 18.73 -2.37
N THR A 78 -18.54 19.51 -3.05
CA THR A 78 -19.06 20.78 -2.50
C THR A 78 -20.24 20.61 -1.56
N ASP A 79 -21.09 19.59 -1.75
CA ASP A 79 -22.35 19.44 -1.02
C ASP A 79 -22.61 18.03 -0.47
N VAL A 80 -21.61 17.20 -0.43
CA VAL A 80 -21.83 15.74 -0.29
C VAL A 80 -21.55 15.23 1.11
N LEU A 81 -20.78 15.96 1.92
CA LEU A 81 -20.40 15.56 3.27
C LEU A 81 -21.59 15.47 4.25
N THR A 82 -22.74 16.00 3.86
CA THR A 82 -23.98 15.92 4.64
C THR A 82 -24.87 14.71 4.32
N LYS A 83 -24.48 13.92 3.28
CA LYS A 83 -25.28 12.76 2.89
C LYS A 83 -24.68 11.48 3.49
N PRO A 84 -25.41 10.80 4.37
CA PRO A 84 -24.98 9.52 4.90
C PRO A 84 -24.82 8.52 3.75
N PHE A 85 -23.81 7.66 3.82
CA PHE A 85 -23.54 6.58 2.85
C PHE A 85 -23.36 7.09 1.42
N TYR A 86 -22.63 8.20 1.27
CA TYR A 86 -22.31 8.73 -0.05
C TYR A 86 -21.55 7.72 -0.88
N LYS A 87 -21.97 7.54 -2.12
CA LYS A 87 -21.32 6.66 -3.11
C LYS A 87 -20.52 7.46 -4.13
N LEU A 88 -19.23 7.19 -4.21
CA LEU A 88 -18.32 7.77 -5.19
C LEU A 88 -17.95 6.73 -6.24
N PHE A 89 -18.42 6.89 -7.45
CA PHE A 89 -18.05 6.04 -8.58
C PHE A 89 -16.74 6.53 -9.18
N LEU A 90 -15.81 5.58 -9.41
CA LEU A 90 -14.57 5.89 -10.12
C LEU A 90 -14.84 5.82 -11.63
N PRO A 91 -14.24 6.74 -12.42
CA PRO A 91 -14.45 6.78 -13.86
C PRO A 91 -13.70 5.68 -14.62
N GLU A 92 -12.79 5.00 -13.95
CA GLU A 92 -11.95 3.96 -14.54
C GLU A 92 -12.61 2.59 -14.45
N ASN A 93 -12.51 1.82 -15.53
CA ASN A 93 -12.87 0.42 -15.55
C ASN A 93 -11.67 -0.43 -15.08
N ASN A 94 -11.94 -1.64 -14.58
CA ASN A 94 -10.92 -2.59 -14.13
C ASN A 94 -10.04 -2.07 -12.97
N VAL A 95 -10.65 -1.37 -12.04
CA VAL A 95 -9.99 -0.96 -10.79
C VAL A 95 -9.73 -2.21 -9.95
N VAL A 96 -8.49 -2.49 -9.60
CA VAL A 96 -8.11 -3.67 -8.78
C VAL A 96 -8.34 -3.39 -7.30
N GLY A 97 -8.18 -2.13 -6.87
CA GLY A 97 -8.35 -1.74 -5.48
C GLY A 97 -7.97 -0.27 -5.26
N VAL A 98 -8.11 0.17 -4.02
CA VAL A 98 -7.79 1.54 -3.60
C VAL A 98 -6.58 1.51 -2.68
N THR A 99 -5.55 2.25 -3.00
CA THR A 99 -4.32 2.31 -2.18
C THR A 99 -4.48 3.26 -1.00
N ALA A 100 -5.12 4.41 -1.23
CA ALA A 100 -5.41 5.39 -0.19
C ALA A 100 -6.53 6.34 -0.61
N VAL A 101 -7.31 6.80 0.37
CA VAL A 101 -8.28 7.89 0.22
C VAL A 101 -7.91 8.97 1.22
N ILE A 102 -7.67 10.19 0.72
CA ILE A 102 -7.24 11.33 1.53
C ILE A 102 -8.19 12.48 1.27
N GLN A 103 -8.75 13.02 2.34
CA GLN A 103 -9.53 14.25 2.31
C GLN A 103 -8.58 15.44 2.47
N LYS A 104 -8.75 16.46 1.63
CA LYS A 104 -8.10 17.75 1.83
C LYS A 104 -9.15 18.81 2.14
N ASP A 105 -8.96 19.48 3.25
CA ASP A 105 -9.77 20.62 3.64
C ASP A 105 -9.17 21.90 3.07
N GLY A 106 -10.00 22.72 2.40
CA GLY A 106 -9.69 24.07 1.99
C GLY A 106 -8.78 24.25 0.77
N LEU A 107 -8.55 25.48 0.43
CA LEU A 107 -8.02 26.13 -0.77
C LEU A 107 -6.62 25.69 -1.30
N GLY A 108 -6.13 24.55 -1.00
CA GLY A 108 -4.75 24.15 -1.32
C GLY A 108 -4.60 22.92 -2.22
N TYR A 109 -5.26 22.87 -3.38
CA TYR A 109 -4.98 21.85 -4.42
C TYR A 109 -3.65 22.13 -5.16
N GLN A 110 -2.64 22.58 -4.46
CA GLN A 110 -1.32 22.65 -5.05
C GLN A 110 -0.71 21.25 -4.95
N THR A 111 -0.60 20.62 -6.12
CA THR A 111 0.21 19.45 -6.43
C THR A 111 0.24 18.40 -5.31
N LEU A 112 -0.61 17.39 -5.44
CA LEU A 112 -0.35 16.13 -4.72
C LEU A 112 1.07 15.69 -5.10
N PRO A 113 1.93 15.44 -4.12
CA PRO A 113 3.23 14.88 -4.40
C PRO A 113 3.02 13.56 -5.15
N THR A 114 3.81 13.35 -6.17
CA THR A 114 3.77 12.15 -7.01
C THR A 114 4.31 10.91 -6.32
N ASN A 115 4.91 11.07 -5.14
CA ASN A 115 5.45 9.96 -4.36
C ASN A 115 4.45 9.51 -3.29
N LEU A 116 4.26 8.21 -3.23
CA LEU A 116 3.40 7.49 -2.28
C LEU A 116 3.77 7.74 -0.80
N GLU A 117 4.94 8.29 -0.52
CA GLU A 117 5.43 8.60 0.84
C GLU A 117 4.54 9.59 1.61
N PHE A 118 3.81 10.47 0.91
CA PHE A 118 2.88 11.40 1.53
C PHE A 118 1.52 10.77 1.91
N MET A 119 1.29 9.52 1.56
CA MET A 119 0.06 8.82 1.91
C MET A 119 0.06 8.28 3.35
N ASP A 120 1.18 8.40 4.07
CA ASP A 120 1.31 7.94 5.46
C ASP A 120 0.88 8.96 6.52
N THR A 121 0.39 10.13 6.11
CA THR A 121 -0.18 11.07 7.10
C THR A 121 -1.55 10.56 7.56
N THR A 122 -1.66 10.25 8.83
CA THR A 122 -2.91 9.79 9.48
C THR A 122 -3.98 10.88 9.54
N ALA A 123 -3.59 12.16 9.36
CA ALA A 123 -4.51 13.26 9.32
C ALA A 123 -5.33 13.24 8.01
N ASN A 124 -6.64 13.24 8.13
CA ASN A 124 -7.60 13.26 7.00
C ASN A 124 -7.55 12.03 6.09
N ARG A 125 -7.08 10.90 6.58
CA ARG A 125 -7.11 9.62 5.88
C ARG A 125 -8.41 8.88 6.16
N TRP A 126 -9.03 8.38 5.09
CA TRP A 126 -10.14 7.45 5.17
C TRP A 126 -9.60 6.02 5.13
N TYR A 127 -10.15 5.16 5.96
CA TYR A 127 -9.73 3.76 6.08
C TYR A 127 -10.72 2.84 5.38
N GLU A 128 -10.20 1.93 4.59
CA GLU A 128 -11.00 0.84 4.03
C GLU A 128 -11.31 -0.16 5.14
N VAL A 129 -12.58 -0.56 5.23
CA VAL A 129 -13.09 -1.51 6.21
C VAL A 129 -13.94 -2.57 5.51
N ASP A 130 -14.09 -3.73 6.12
CA ASP A 130 -14.92 -4.81 5.57
C ASP A 130 -16.41 -4.49 5.65
N ALA A 131 -16.81 -3.73 6.67
CA ALA A 131 -18.16 -3.26 6.87
C ALA A 131 -18.16 -1.85 7.50
N LEU A 132 -19.10 -0.98 7.10
CA LEU A 132 -19.19 0.38 7.64
C LEU A 132 -19.48 0.44 9.15
N ALA A 133 -19.90 -0.66 9.76
CA ALA A 133 -20.05 -0.79 11.22
C ALA A 133 -18.73 -1.03 11.95
N GLN A 134 -17.66 -1.34 11.25
CA GLN A 134 -16.34 -1.58 11.84
C GLN A 134 -15.72 -0.24 12.25
N GLU A 135 -15.37 -0.10 13.53
CA GLU A 135 -14.85 1.14 14.10
C GLU A 135 -13.34 1.18 14.23
N GLU A 136 -12.67 0.05 14.06
CA GLU A 136 -11.22 -0.06 14.23
C GLU A 136 -10.58 -0.76 13.04
N VAL A 137 -9.38 -0.31 12.67
CA VAL A 137 -8.54 -0.93 11.66
C VAL A 137 -7.19 -1.27 12.26
N PHE A 138 -6.66 -2.43 11.86
CA PHE A 138 -5.30 -2.82 12.24
C PHE A 138 -4.31 -2.18 11.28
N VAL A 139 -3.34 -1.44 11.80
CA VAL A 139 -2.28 -0.84 11.00
C VAL A 139 -0.92 -1.24 11.55
N ILE A 140 0.04 -1.46 10.65
CA ILE A 140 1.42 -1.70 11.03
C ILE A 140 2.06 -0.35 11.33
N ASP A 141 2.69 -0.22 12.50
CA ASP A 141 3.39 0.99 12.88
C ASP A 141 4.73 1.08 12.14
N PRO A 142 4.90 2.02 11.20
CA PRO A 142 6.14 2.15 10.45
C PRO A 142 7.32 2.62 11.32
N SER A 143 7.02 3.21 12.48
CA SER A 143 8.03 3.70 13.41
C SER A 143 8.46 2.66 14.44
N SER A 144 7.82 1.47 14.47
CA SER A 144 8.23 0.43 15.39
C SER A 144 9.66 0.00 15.06
N PRO A 145 10.57 -0.06 16.04
CA PRO A 145 11.91 -0.54 15.80
C PRO A 145 11.83 -1.95 15.20
N GLN A 146 12.50 -2.13 14.07
CA GLN A 146 12.72 -3.47 13.57
C GLN A 146 13.69 -4.13 14.53
N ASP A 147 13.17 -4.97 15.41
CA ASP A 147 14.02 -5.92 16.12
C ASP A 147 14.72 -6.79 15.08
N ASP A 148 15.87 -7.35 15.42
CA ASP A 148 16.68 -8.23 14.55
C ASP A 148 15.86 -9.39 13.94
N VAL A 149 14.66 -9.61 14.41
CA VAL A 149 13.72 -10.64 13.99
C VAL A 149 12.78 -10.17 12.86
N GLY A 150 12.76 -8.87 12.54
CA GLY A 150 11.93 -8.33 11.43
C GLY A 150 10.42 -8.34 11.71
N ILE A 151 10.00 -8.52 12.95
CA ILE A 151 8.58 -8.48 13.33
C ILE A 151 8.14 -7.02 13.43
N LYS A 152 7.16 -6.64 12.61
CA LYS A 152 6.54 -5.32 12.70
C LYS A 152 5.44 -5.33 13.76
N VAL A 153 5.44 -4.34 14.64
CA VAL A 153 4.38 -4.16 15.63
C VAL A 153 3.23 -3.41 14.97
N GLY A 154 2.04 -3.97 15.12
CA GLY A 154 0.82 -3.32 14.67
C GLY A 154 -0.01 -2.79 15.83
N LYS A 155 -0.90 -1.85 15.53
CA LYS A 155 -1.86 -1.30 16.48
C LYS A 155 -3.24 -1.15 15.84
N TYR A 156 -4.27 -1.18 16.67
CA TYR A 156 -5.61 -0.82 16.25
C TYR A 156 -5.76 0.70 16.31
N LEU A 157 -6.28 1.27 15.22
CA LEU A 157 -6.65 2.68 15.13
C LEU A 157 -8.16 2.79 14.99
N LYS A 158 -8.74 3.77 15.67
CA LYS A 158 -10.14 4.12 15.47
C LYS A 158 -10.33 4.72 14.08
N ALA A 159 -11.23 4.13 13.29
CA ALA A 159 -11.53 4.52 11.92
C ALA A 159 -12.82 5.38 11.91
N ASP A 160 -12.74 6.61 12.39
CA ASP A 160 -13.87 7.53 12.35
C ASP A 160 -14.25 7.89 10.91
N GLN A 161 -13.25 8.00 10.02
CA GLN A 161 -13.41 8.17 8.58
C GLN A 161 -13.16 6.84 7.90
N ARG A 162 -14.21 6.21 7.37
CA ARG A 162 -14.14 4.87 6.78
C ARG A 162 -14.97 4.74 5.54
N PHE A 163 -14.59 3.80 4.68
CA PHE A 163 -15.31 3.47 3.46
C PHE A 163 -15.21 1.95 3.19
N ILE A 164 -16.13 1.47 2.37
CA ILE A 164 -16.05 0.15 1.75
C ILE A 164 -15.96 0.31 0.24
N THR A 165 -15.39 -0.68 -0.42
CA THR A 165 -15.30 -0.76 -1.87
C THR A 165 -16.20 -1.86 -2.41
N GLU A 166 -16.93 -1.57 -3.48
CA GLU A 166 -17.85 -2.51 -4.08
C GLU A 166 -17.85 -2.37 -5.60
N TYR A 167 -18.16 -3.47 -6.29
CA TYR A 167 -18.50 -3.45 -7.71
C TYR A 167 -20.02 -3.50 -7.89
N THR A 168 -20.53 -2.70 -8.80
CA THR A 168 -21.92 -2.87 -9.24
C THR A 168 -22.04 -4.13 -10.11
N PRO A 169 -23.27 -4.67 -10.29
CA PRO A 169 -23.50 -5.77 -11.23
C PRO A 169 -23.04 -5.45 -12.67
N GLU A 170 -23.01 -4.19 -13.05
CA GLU A 170 -22.57 -3.71 -14.37
C GLU A 170 -21.03 -3.55 -14.45
N GLY A 171 -20.31 -3.80 -13.33
CA GLY A 171 -18.85 -3.77 -13.28
C GLY A 171 -18.24 -2.40 -12.94
N PHE A 172 -19.04 -1.43 -12.50
CA PHE A 172 -18.51 -0.14 -12.02
C PHE A 172 -18.00 -0.25 -10.59
N PHE A 173 -16.81 0.27 -10.36
CA PHE A 173 -16.19 0.31 -9.03
C PHE A 173 -16.62 1.59 -8.30
N HIS A 174 -17.06 1.46 -7.06
CA HIS A 174 -17.40 2.61 -6.23
C HIS A 174 -16.98 2.44 -4.78
N LEU A 175 -16.82 3.59 -4.13
CA LEU A 175 -16.58 3.69 -2.70
C LEU A 175 -17.87 4.15 -2.02
N THR A 176 -18.27 3.47 -0.96
CA THR A 176 -19.37 3.91 -0.09
C THR A 176 -18.78 4.40 1.22
N PHE A 177 -18.96 5.68 1.52
CA PHE A 177 -18.42 6.33 2.71
C PHE A 177 -19.35 6.19 3.89
N GLY A 178 -18.80 5.90 5.06
CA GLY A 178 -19.53 5.82 6.32
C GLY A 178 -18.67 6.34 7.47
N GLY A 179 -19.30 6.60 8.61
CA GLY A 179 -18.65 7.28 9.72
C GLY A 179 -18.59 8.79 9.46
N GLY A 180 -18.19 9.50 10.43
CA GLY A 180 -18.26 10.95 10.53
C GLY A 180 -19.23 11.30 11.63
N ASN A 181 -18.77 12.09 12.56
CA ASN A 181 -19.63 12.65 13.60
C ASN A 181 -20.69 13.51 12.94
N GLN A 182 -21.93 13.16 13.14
CA GLN A 182 -23.05 14.09 12.99
C GLN A 182 -22.99 15.12 14.11
#